data_766bd1db6267c7e0baa2d9f447d066f7
#
_entry.id   766bd1db6267c7e0baa2d9f447d066f7
#
_cell.length_a   1.000
_cell.length_b   1.000
_cell.length_c   1.000
_cell.angle_alpha   90.00
_cell.angle_beta   90.00
_cell.angle_gamma   90.00
#
_symmetry.space_group_name_H-M   'P 1'
#
loop_
_entity.id
_entity.type
_entity.pdbx_description
1 polymer ?
#
loop_
_entity_poly.entity_id
_entity_poly.type
_entity_poly.pdbx_seq_one_letter_code
_entity_poly.pdbx_strand_id
1 'polypeptide(L)'
;MWIYNLGLVLYVWAIALASPWHRKAKLWIDGRKGLFRRMKESIDPSARIIWIHAASLGEFEQGRPLIEKIRKEHPEYKILLTFFSPSGYEIRKNYDQADYIFYLPIDTPGKARRFLDIAHPEIVIFVKYEFWINLLTELRRRSIRSYIVSAIFRRNSIFFRPYGSYWRMALESFDTIFVQNNDSKKLLAELGFDNVVVAGDTRFDRVAEIAAAAKKIDLIERFKGGTRLLIAGSTWGPDEDLLIRLINDNPSVKFIVAPHEMDESRINRLLAETLGGAVRYTQCTAETSFDGKQLLVLDTVGILSSAYGYAEWGYIGGGFGVGIHNTLEAATFGLPIAFGPNYEKFKEARDLVTLGAATPIHSYEELKTWFTPLRDDEHLLQQCSRIAKDYTTAHQGATNIVLHTVFGKPE
;
A
#
# COMPACT_ATOMS: atom_id res chain seq x y z
N MET A 1 15.33 26.61 -11.42
CA MET A 1 15.61 25.44 -12.33
C MET A 1 17.02 24.89 -12.20
N TRP A 2 18.09 25.71 -12.28
CA TRP A 2 19.45 25.18 -12.26
C TRP A 2 19.83 24.46 -10.95
N ILE A 3 19.42 24.98 -9.77
CA ILE A 3 19.67 24.32 -8.45
C ILE A 3 19.03 22.93 -8.39
N TYR A 4 17.79 22.80 -8.83
CA TYR A 4 17.10 21.50 -8.90
C TYR A 4 17.84 20.51 -9.81
N ASN A 5 18.22 20.95 -11.00
CA ASN A 5 18.96 20.11 -11.95
C ASN A 5 20.34 19.73 -11.43
N LEU A 6 21.06 20.65 -10.76
CA LEU A 6 22.33 20.35 -10.09
C LEU A 6 22.12 19.29 -8.98
N GLY A 7 21.07 19.45 -8.16
CA GLY A 7 20.72 18.47 -7.12
C GLY A 7 20.45 17.08 -7.69
N LEU A 8 19.76 17.00 -8.83
CA LEU A 8 19.54 15.73 -9.53
C LEU A 8 20.84 15.10 -10.05
N VAL A 9 21.75 15.90 -10.60
CA VAL A 9 23.05 15.41 -11.04
C VAL A 9 23.84 14.85 -9.87
N LEU A 10 23.94 15.59 -8.76
CA LEU A 10 24.62 15.14 -7.54
C LEU A 10 23.97 13.85 -6.97
N TYR A 11 22.64 13.77 -6.96
CA TYR A 11 21.91 12.58 -6.55
C TYR A 11 22.27 11.36 -7.40
N VAL A 12 22.29 11.51 -8.73
CA VAL A 12 22.68 10.42 -9.66
C VAL A 12 24.12 9.99 -9.42
N TRP A 13 25.04 10.94 -9.23
CA TRP A 13 26.43 10.65 -8.91
C TRP A 13 26.57 9.88 -7.59
N ALA A 14 25.84 10.26 -6.56
CA ALA A 14 25.86 9.56 -5.27
C ALA A 14 25.36 8.11 -5.42
N ILE A 15 24.27 7.89 -6.17
CA ILE A 15 23.79 6.53 -6.44
C ILE A 15 24.79 5.73 -7.28
N ALA A 16 25.40 6.35 -8.28
CA ALA A 16 26.41 5.70 -9.12
C ALA A 16 27.62 5.25 -8.31
N LEU A 17 28.11 6.11 -7.41
CA LEU A 17 29.19 5.77 -6.48
C LEU A 17 28.82 4.63 -5.52
N ALA A 18 27.57 4.59 -5.02
CA ALA A 18 27.10 3.53 -4.14
C ALA A 18 26.81 2.21 -4.85
N SER A 19 26.61 2.23 -6.18
CA SER A 19 26.11 1.08 -6.94
C SER A 19 27.00 -0.17 -6.90
N PRO A 20 28.35 -0.11 -6.78
CA PRO A 20 29.16 -1.32 -6.66
C PRO A 20 28.91 -2.12 -5.37
N TRP A 21 28.56 -1.42 -4.29
CA TRP A 21 28.40 -2.02 -2.96
C TRP A 21 26.95 -2.19 -2.51
N HIS A 22 26.01 -1.50 -3.21
CA HIS A 22 24.60 -1.47 -2.78
C HIS A 22 23.68 -2.00 -3.87
N ARG A 23 23.11 -3.19 -3.67
CA ARG A 23 22.23 -3.88 -4.64
C ARG A 23 21.11 -2.99 -5.20
N LYS A 24 20.41 -2.24 -4.35
CA LYS A 24 19.30 -1.36 -4.80
C LYS A 24 19.83 -0.23 -5.70
N ALA A 25 20.99 0.36 -5.39
CA ALA A 25 21.61 1.39 -6.22
C ALA A 25 22.00 0.83 -7.58
N LYS A 26 22.56 -0.39 -7.62
CA LYS A 26 22.90 -1.09 -8.87
C LYS A 26 21.65 -1.32 -9.73
N LEU A 27 20.59 -1.87 -9.18
CA LEU A 27 19.32 -2.09 -9.90
C LEU A 27 18.74 -0.77 -10.44
N TRP A 28 18.84 0.31 -9.65
CA TRP A 28 18.37 1.64 -10.05
C TRP A 28 19.10 2.20 -11.27
N ILE A 29 20.44 2.02 -11.34
CA ILE A 29 21.28 2.42 -12.49
C ILE A 29 21.01 1.52 -13.69
N ASP A 30 21.11 0.19 -13.48
CA ASP A 30 21.01 -0.79 -14.56
C ASP A 30 19.63 -0.76 -15.24
N GLY A 31 18.56 -0.59 -14.48
CA GLY A 31 17.20 -0.51 -15.00
C GLY A 31 16.97 0.67 -15.96
N ARG A 32 17.78 1.74 -15.86
CA ARG A 32 17.72 2.91 -16.76
C ARG A 32 18.63 2.84 -17.96
N LYS A 33 19.54 1.86 -18.03
CA LYS A 33 20.38 1.64 -19.22
C LYS A 33 19.52 1.30 -20.42
N GLY A 34 19.68 2.00 -21.53
CA GLY A 34 18.91 1.80 -22.74
C GLY A 34 17.40 2.06 -22.64
N LEU A 35 16.93 2.74 -21.60
CA LEU A 35 15.51 2.99 -21.32
C LEU A 35 14.75 3.53 -22.54
N PHE A 36 15.20 4.61 -23.13
CA PHE A 36 14.51 5.23 -24.28
C PHE A 36 14.49 4.36 -25.54
N ARG A 37 15.48 3.47 -25.73
CA ARG A 37 15.45 2.49 -26.81
C ARG A 37 14.35 1.48 -26.56
N ARG A 38 14.34 0.85 -25.39
CA ARG A 38 13.27 -0.11 -25.02
C ARG A 38 11.87 0.50 -25.12
N MET A 39 11.69 1.73 -24.63
CA MET A 39 10.40 2.43 -24.76
C MET A 39 9.99 2.59 -26.19
N LYS A 40 10.91 3.05 -27.07
CA LYS A 40 10.61 3.27 -28.50
C LYS A 40 10.31 1.97 -29.25
N GLU A 41 10.94 0.86 -28.85
CA GLU A 41 10.70 -0.46 -29.41
C GLU A 41 9.39 -1.10 -28.94
N SER A 42 8.89 -0.73 -27.74
CA SER A 42 7.73 -1.37 -27.13
C SER A 42 6.43 -0.55 -27.29
N ILE A 43 6.52 0.78 -27.20
CA ILE A 43 5.33 1.65 -27.23
C ILE A 43 4.85 1.86 -28.65
N ASP A 44 3.59 1.50 -28.90
CA ASP A 44 2.93 1.75 -30.18
C ASP A 44 2.68 3.25 -30.36
N PRO A 45 3.22 3.89 -31.44
CA PRO A 45 3.05 5.32 -31.68
C PRO A 45 1.59 5.76 -31.91
N SER A 46 0.70 4.83 -32.25
CA SER A 46 -0.73 5.10 -32.49
C SER A 46 -1.60 4.88 -31.25
N ALA A 47 -1.04 4.33 -30.15
CA ALA A 47 -1.80 4.01 -28.96
C ALA A 47 -2.23 5.28 -28.21
N ARG A 48 -3.45 5.29 -27.70
CA ARG A 48 -3.91 6.27 -26.72
C ARG A 48 -3.36 5.87 -25.36
N ILE A 49 -2.57 6.70 -24.73
CA ILE A 49 -1.84 6.31 -23.53
C ILE A 49 -2.31 7.09 -22.29
N ILE A 50 -2.60 6.35 -21.21
CA ILE A 50 -2.66 6.88 -19.86
C ILE A 50 -1.36 6.52 -19.17
N TRP A 51 -0.63 7.53 -18.73
CA TRP A 51 0.57 7.32 -17.95
C TRP A 51 0.29 7.45 -16.45
N ILE A 52 0.61 6.39 -15.68
CA ILE A 52 0.50 6.37 -14.22
C ILE A 52 1.91 6.24 -13.64
N HIS A 53 2.26 7.14 -12.73
CA HIS A 53 3.55 7.12 -12.05
C HIS A 53 3.39 6.88 -10.56
N ALA A 54 4.10 5.85 -10.06
CA ALA A 54 4.24 5.53 -8.64
C ALA A 54 5.73 5.38 -8.31
N ALA A 55 6.27 6.10 -7.32
CA ALA A 55 7.71 6.05 -7.05
C ALA A 55 8.17 4.69 -6.57
N SER A 56 7.37 4.00 -5.76
CA SER A 56 7.69 2.77 -5.06
C SER A 56 6.52 1.79 -5.05
N LEU A 57 6.74 0.61 -4.44
CA LEU A 57 5.66 -0.37 -4.25
C LEU A 57 4.51 0.19 -3.40
N GLY A 58 4.81 0.99 -2.37
CA GLY A 58 3.78 1.57 -1.51
C GLY A 58 2.86 2.54 -2.23
N GLU A 59 3.40 3.40 -3.11
CA GLU A 59 2.59 4.28 -3.97
C GLU A 59 1.84 3.48 -5.04
N PHE A 60 2.46 2.41 -5.57
CA PHE A 60 1.77 1.54 -6.53
C PHE A 60 0.48 0.95 -5.93
N GLU A 61 0.50 0.48 -4.70
CA GLU A 61 -0.72 -0.07 -4.06
C GLU A 61 -1.85 0.98 -3.93
N GLN A 62 -1.52 2.27 -3.89
CA GLN A 62 -2.52 3.34 -3.98
C GLN A 62 -2.95 3.67 -5.42
N GLY A 63 -2.07 3.50 -6.39
CA GLY A 63 -2.40 3.65 -7.81
C GLY A 63 -3.15 2.46 -8.41
N ARG A 64 -3.01 1.30 -7.79
CA ARG A 64 -3.50 0.02 -8.32
C ARG A 64 -5.01 -0.03 -8.55
N PRO A 65 -5.89 0.43 -7.64
CA PRO A 65 -7.33 0.48 -7.89
C PRO A 65 -7.69 1.32 -9.13
N LEU A 66 -6.98 2.42 -9.34
CA LEU A 66 -7.16 3.25 -10.55
C LEU A 66 -6.75 2.49 -11.80
N ILE A 67 -5.60 1.82 -11.79
CA ILE A 67 -5.10 1.03 -12.93
C ILE A 67 -6.11 -0.06 -13.30
N GLU A 68 -6.53 -0.88 -12.33
CA GLU A 68 -7.43 -2.00 -12.55
C GLU A 68 -8.81 -1.52 -13.06
N LYS A 69 -9.30 -0.41 -12.51
CA LYS A 69 -10.58 0.16 -12.94
C LYS A 69 -10.49 0.84 -14.31
N ILE A 70 -9.43 1.58 -14.61
CA ILE A 70 -9.18 2.13 -15.95
C ILE A 70 -9.09 1.00 -16.98
N ARG A 71 -8.38 -0.08 -16.70
CA ARG A 71 -8.28 -1.24 -17.58
C ARG A 71 -9.65 -1.84 -17.92
N LYS A 72 -10.55 -1.87 -16.93
CA LYS A 72 -11.90 -2.43 -17.08
C LYS A 72 -12.86 -1.49 -17.81
N GLU A 73 -12.85 -0.20 -17.46
CA GLU A 73 -13.86 0.78 -17.90
C GLU A 73 -13.43 1.57 -19.15
N HIS A 74 -12.12 1.64 -19.42
CA HIS A 74 -11.52 2.40 -20.52
C HIS A 74 -10.52 1.55 -21.33
N PRO A 75 -10.97 0.41 -21.91
CA PRO A 75 -10.10 -0.53 -22.63
C PRO A 75 -9.46 0.06 -23.90
N GLU A 76 -9.97 1.19 -24.39
CA GLU A 76 -9.42 1.95 -25.52
C GLU A 76 -8.06 2.57 -25.22
N TYR A 77 -7.70 2.70 -23.94
CA TYR A 77 -6.40 3.21 -23.52
C TYR A 77 -5.39 2.09 -23.24
N LYS A 78 -4.14 2.36 -23.61
CA LYS A 78 -2.98 1.60 -23.15
C LYS A 78 -2.43 2.23 -21.87
N ILE A 79 -2.09 1.43 -20.89
CA ILE A 79 -1.59 1.90 -19.60
C ILE A 79 -0.08 1.83 -19.58
N LEU A 80 0.56 2.99 -19.46
CA LEU A 80 2.00 3.10 -19.17
C LEU A 80 2.17 3.30 -17.65
N LEU A 81 2.81 2.34 -17.00
CA LEU A 81 3.16 2.40 -15.58
C LEU A 81 4.65 2.67 -15.43
N THR A 82 5.01 3.66 -14.63
CA THR A 82 6.42 3.93 -14.35
C THR A 82 6.73 3.94 -12.86
N PHE A 83 7.95 3.48 -12.53
CA PHE A 83 8.49 3.48 -11.17
C PHE A 83 9.78 4.27 -11.09
N PHE A 84 10.00 4.94 -9.95
CA PHE A 84 11.30 5.56 -9.68
C PHE A 84 12.24 4.61 -8.96
N SER A 85 11.73 3.85 -7.99
CA SER A 85 12.47 2.93 -7.13
C SER A 85 12.48 1.49 -7.65
N PRO A 86 13.59 0.76 -7.45
CA PRO A 86 13.61 -0.69 -7.70
C PRO A 86 12.57 -1.48 -6.89
N SER A 87 12.19 -1.01 -5.71
CA SER A 87 11.17 -1.69 -4.87
C SER A 87 9.81 -1.81 -5.56
N GLY A 88 9.44 -0.87 -6.42
CA GLY A 88 8.25 -0.97 -7.25
C GLY A 88 8.50 -1.74 -8.53
N TYR A 89 9.50 -1.33 -9.30
CA TYR A 89 9.75 -1.89 -10.62
C TYR A 89 10.07 -3.38 -10.59
N GLU A 90 11.03 -3.82 -9.75
CA GLU A 90 11.46 -5.22 -9.74
C GLU A 90 10.36 -6.20 -9.33
N ILE A 91 9.43 -5.75 -8.49
CA ILE A 91 8.29 -6.55 -8.03
C ILE A 91 7.14 -6.53 -9.05
N ARG A 92 6.94 -5.40 -9.76
CA ARG A 92 5.78 -5.18 -10.62
C ARG A 92 6.07 -5.10 -12.11
N LYS A 93 7.30 -5.36 -12.55
CA LYS A 93 7.69 -5.32 -13.99
C LYS A 93 6.91 -6.28 -14.90
N ASN A 94 6.24 -7.28 -14.32
CA ASN A 94 5.39 -8.24 -15.03
C ASN A 94 3.91 -8.09 -14.62
N TYR A 95 3.48 -6.90 -14.15
CA TYR A 95 2.10 -6.66 -13.78
C TYR A 95 1.19 -6.62 -15.01
N ASP A 96 0.22 -7.52 -15.06
CA ASP A 96 -0.61 -7.83 -16.23
C ASP A 96 -1.68 -6.79 -16.58
N GLN A 97 -1.97 -5.85 -15.64
CA GLN A 97 -2.97 -4.79 -15.87
C GLN A 97 -2.35 -3.52 -16.48
N ALA A 98 -1.03 -3.49 -16.74
CA ALA A 98 -0.37 -2.41 -17.47
C ALA A 98 0.28 -2.93 -18.75
N ASP A 99 0.15 -2.18 -19.87
CA ASP A 99 0.70 -2.59 -21.17
C ASP A 99 2.19 -2.32 -21.25
N TYR A 100 2.65 -1.23 -20.64
CA TYR A 100 4.03 -0.79 -20.67
C TYR A 100 4.51 -0.49 -19.25
N ILE A 101 5.64 -1.08 -18.85
CA ILE A 101 6.18 -0.87 -17.50
C ILE A 101 7.65 -0.52 -17.59
N PHE A 102 8.02 0.68 -17.09
CA PHE A 102 9.38 1.18 -17.17
C PHE A 102 9.82 1.89 -15.88
N TYR A 103 11.12 2.09 -15.74
CA TYR A 103 11.61 3.09 -14.81
C TYR A 103 11.33 4.51 -15.32
N LEU A 104 11.00 5.44 -14.44
CA LEU A 104 10.98 6.86 -14.77
C LEU A 104 12.41 7.31 -15.11
N PRO A 105 12.64 8.05 -16.21
CA PRO A 105 13.94 8.66 -16.47
C PRO A 105 14.29 9.69 -15.39
N ILE A 106 15.58 10.05 -15.28
CA ILE A 106 15.99 11.16 -14.44
C ILE A 106 15.38 12.45 -14.98
N ASP A 107 14.77 13.24 -14.11
CA ASP A 107 14.00 14.43 -14.46
C ASP A 107 14.87 15.62 -14.90
N THR A 108 15.62 15.45 -15.98
CA THR A 108 16.35 16.56 -16.64
C THR A 108 15.54 17.07 -17.84
N PRO A 109 15.69 18.36 -18.22
CA PRO A 109 14.87 18.96 -19.29
C PRO A 109 14.87 18.16 -20.61
N GLY A 110 16.04 17.68 -21.04
CA GLY A 110 16.17 16.90 -22.28
C GLY A 110 15.55 15.51 -22.17
N LYS A 111 15.70 14.84 -21.00
CA LYS A 111 15.13 13.51 -20.78
C LYS A 111 13.62 13.58 -20.59
N ALA A 112 13.10 14.61 -19.94
CA ALA A 112 11.67 14.86 -19.78
C ALA A 112 10.99 15.02 -21.17
N ARG A 113 11.54 15.87 -22.03
CA ARG A 113 11.06 16.05 -23.40
C ARG A 113 11.05 14.73 -24.18
N ARG A 114 12.21 14.04 -24.21
CA ARG A 114 12.37 12.77 -24.91
C ARG A 114 11.43 11.67 -24.40
N PHE A 115 11.20 11.63 -23.09
CA PHE A 115 10.26 10.69 -22.48
C PHE A 115 8.84 10.94 -23.00
N LEU A 116 8.39 12.18 -22.97
CA LEU A 116 7.06 12.55 -23.41
C LEU A 116 6.89 12.45 -24.95
N ASP A 117 7.96 12.63 -25.73
CA ASP A 117 7.93 12.38 -27.18
C ASP A 117 7.69 10.91 -27.52
N ILE A 118 8.23 9.99 -26.71
CA ILE A 118 8.06 8.54 -26.92
C ILE A 118 6.76 8.03 -26.28
N ALA A 119 6.45 8.46 -25.06
CA ALA A 119 5.30 8.01 -24.30
C ALA A 119 3.99 8.65 -24.76
N HIS A 120 4.01 9.85 -25.32
CA HIS A 120 2.87 10.64 -25.85
C HIS A 120 1.55 10.46 -25.07
N PRO A 121 1.53 10.61 -23.74
CA PRO A 121 0.34 10.35 -22.94
C PRO A 121 -0.73 11.42 -23.18
N GLU A 122 -2.00 11.00 -23.24
CA GLU A 122 -3.16 11.91 -23.23
C GLU A 122 -3.54 12.34 -21.81
N ILE A 123 -3.31 11.44 -20.83
CA ILE A 123 -3.64 11.63 -19.42
C ILE A 123 -2.47 11.15 -18.60
N VAL A 124 -2.15 11.90 -17.54
CA VAL A 124 -1.08 11.55 -16.59
C VAL A 124 -1.61 11.59 -15.17
N ILE A 125 -1.34 10.53 -14.41
CA ILE A 125 -1.71 10.40 -13.00
C ILE A 125 -0.47 10.13 -12.17
N PHE A 126 -0.11 11.07 -11.30
CA PHE A 126 0.95 10.91 -10.31
C PHE A 126 0.36 10.46 -8.98
N VAL A 127 0.99 9.47 -8.34
CA VAL A 127 0.53 8.96 -7.04
C VAL A 127 1.34 9.60 -5.93
N LYS A 128 0.67 10.26 -4.98
CA LYS A 128 1.26 10.90 -3.78
C LYS A 128 2.15 12.12 -4.06
N TYR A 129 3.46 12.00 -3.74
CA TYR A 129 4.38 13.15 -3.60
C TYR A 129 5.33 13.30 -4.79
N GLU A 130 4.86 13.02 -5.98
CA GLU A 130 5.67 12.94 -7.19
C GLU A 130 5.74 14.27 -7.94
N PHE A 131 6.60 15.17 -7.46
CA PHE A 131 6.76 16.53 -7.99
C PHE A 131 8.01 16.63 -8.88
N TRP A 132 8.00 16.00 -10.04
CA TRP A 132 9.07 15.98 -11.04
C TRP A 132 9.00 17.24 -11.91
N ILE A 133 9.75 18.28 -11.50
CA ILE A 133 9.54 19.68 -11.97
C ILE A 133 9.72 19.82 -13.48
N ASN A 134 10.75 19.18 -14.08
CA ASN A 134 10.95 19.29 -15.52
C ASN A 134 9.86 18.54 -16.31
N LEU A 135 9.46 17.35 -15.84
CA LEU A 135 8.33 16.60 -16.42
C LEU A 135 7.02 17.38 -16.31
N LEU A 136 6.71 17.90 -15.12
CA LEU A 136 5.49 18.68 -14.88
C LEU A 136 5.48 19.98 -15.73
N THR A 137 6.61 20.69 -15.84
CA THR A 137 6.72 21.87 -16.69
C THR A 137 6.46 21.52 -18.17
N GLU A 138 7.01 20.39 -18.62
CA GLU A 138 6.85 19.95 -20.01
C GLU A 138 5.42 19.45 -20.30
N LEU A 139 4.77 18.78 -19.35
CA LEU A 139 3.36 18.38 -19.43
C LEU A 139 2.45 19.61 -19.58
N ARG A 140 2.66 20.63 -18.72
CA ARG A 140 1.92 21.90 -18.79
C ARG A 140 2.14 22.60 -20.14
N ARG A 141 3.40 22.67 -20.63
CA ARG A 141 3.73 23.26 -21.92
C ARG A 141 3.01 22.59 -23.10
N ARG A 142 2.77 21.27 -23.00
CA ARG A 142 2.07 20.47 -24.01
C ARG A 142 0.55 20.41 -23.80
N SER A 143 0.04 21.05 -22.76
CA SER A 143 -1.37 20.98 -22.35
C SER A 143 -1.87 19.54 -22.15
N ILE A 144 -1.00 18.65 -21.64
CA ILE A 144 -1.36 17.27 -21.33
C ILE A 144 -2.05 17.23 -19.96
N ARG A 145 -3.26 16.66 -19.92
CA ARG A 145 -4.04 16.55 -18.68
C ARG A 145 -3.29 15.79 -17.61
N SER A 146 -3.04 16.43 -16.48
CA SER A 146 -2.18 15.92 -15.43
C SER A 146 -2.87 15.99 -14.08
N TYR A 147 -2.83 14.91 -13.33
CA TYR A 147 -3.51 14.74 -12.05
C TYR A 147 -2.54 14.20 -11.01
N ILE A 148 -2.74 14.60 -9.75
CA ILE A 148 -2.07 13.97 -8.61
C ILE A 148 -3.11 13.37 -7.69
N VAL A 149 -2.92 12.14 -7.24
CA VAL A 149 -3.89 11.39 -6.44
C VAL A 149 -3.32 10.97 -5.09
N SER A 150 -4.21 10.81 -4.12
CA SER A 150 -3.86 10.39 -2.75
C SER A 150 -2.82 11.29 -2.06
N ALA A 151 -2.77 12.58 -2.43
CA ALA A 151 -1.81 13.53 -1.87
C ALA A 151 -2.22 13.97 -0.44
N ILE A 152 -1.21 14.19 0.41
CA ILE A 152 -1.39 14.80 1.74
C ILE A 152 -0.46 15.99 1.86
N PHE A 153 -0.99 17.14 2.22
CA PHE A 153 -0.21 18.33 2.48
C PHE A 153 -0.17 18.62 3.98
N ARG A 154 0.98 19.06 4.46
CA ARG A 154 1.20 19.42 5.86
C ARG A 154 1.82 20.81 5.93
N ARG A 155 1.51 21.56 6.99
CA ARG A 155 2.03 22.95 7.19
C ARG A 155 3.56 23.05 7.13
N ASN A 156 4.27 22.01 7.51
CA ASN A 156 5.74 21.96 7.46
C ASN A 156 6.32 21.58 6.09
N SER A 157 5.48 21.26 5.10
CA SER A 157 5.93 20.92 3.74
C SER A 157 6.55 22.15 3.05
N ILE A 158 7.45 21.92 2.11
CA ILE A 158 8.22 22.94 1.40
C ILE A 158 7.34 23.97 0.69
N PHE A 159 6.14 23.57 0.24
CA PHE A 159 5.19 24.44 -0.46
C PHE A 159 4.71 25.64 0.40
N PHE A 160 4.68 25.48 1.72
CA PHE A 160 4.20 26.51 2.67
C PHE A 160 5.36 27.33 3.27
N ARG A 161 6.59 27.10 2.83
CA ARG A 161 7.75 27.89 3.26
C ARG A 161 7.88 29.16 2.41
N PRO A 162 8.48 30.26 2.94
CA PRO A 162 8.70 31.49 2.17
C PRO A 162 9.47 31.25 0.86
N TYR A 163 10.41 30.31 0.88
CA TYR A 163 11.23 29.91 -0.29
C TYR A 163 10.55 28.80 -1.15
N GLY A 164 9.31 28.44 -0.86
CA GLY A 164 8.56 27.37 -1.53
C GLY A 164 7.95 27.75 -2.88
N SER A 165 8.08 29.01 -3.33
CA SER A 165 7.46 29.49 -4.58
C SER A 165 7.80 28.62 -5.80
N TYR A 166 9.03 28.20 -5.89
CA TYR A 166 9.50 27.33 -6.97
C TYR A 166 8.77 25.95 -7.00
N TRP A 167 8.51 25.39 -5.83
CA TRP A 167 7.78 24.13 -5.70
C TRP A 167 6.27 24.30 -5.96
N ARG A 168 5.73 25.49 -5.67
CA ARG A 168 4.32 25.79 -6.00
C ARG A 168 4.07 25.79 -7.51
N MET A 169 5.05 26.18 -8.33
CA MET A 169 4.94 26.07 -9.79
C MET A 169 4.67 24.62 -10.27
N ALA A 170 5.19 23.62 -9.55
CA ALA A 170 4.88 22.22 -9.86
C ALA A 170 3.40 21.89 -9.62
N LEU A 171 2.79 22.46 -8.57
CA LEU A 171 1.36 22.28 -8.28
C LEU A 171 0.46 22.90 -9.36
N GLU A 172 0.88 24.01 -9.97
CA GLU A 172 0.16 24.67 -11.07
C GLU A 172 0.10 23.83 -12.35
N SER A 173 0.87 22.74 -12.43
CA SER A 173 0.88 21.85 -13.58
C SER A 173 -0.23 20.79 -13.53
N PHE A 174 -0.95 20.70 -12.43
CA PHE A 174 -2.02 19.73 -12.29
C PHE A 174 -3.38 20.35 -12.60
N ASP A 175 -4.17 19.71 -13.45
CA ASP A 175 -5.57 20.07 -13.70
C ASP A 175 -6.43 19.87 -12.45
N THR A 176 -6.17 18.81 -11.69
CA THR A 176 -6.81 18.57 -10.39
C THR A 176 -5.83 17.91 -9.42
N ILE A 177 -5.86 18.39 -8.17
CA ILE A 177 -5.10 17.85 -7.05
C ILE A 177 -6.07 17.08 -6.14
N PHE A 178 -6.02 15.73 -6.19
CA PHE A 178 -6.84 14.90 -5.31
C PHE A 178 -6.12 14.64 -3.99
N VAL A 179 -6.68 15.17 -2.93
CA VAL A 179 -6.13 15.06 -1.58
C VAL A 179 -6.91 14.07 -0.72
N GLN A 180 -6.25 13.53 0.30
CA GLN A 180 -6.87 12.55 1.19
C GLN A 180 -7.81 13.17 2.24
N ASN A 181 -7.67 14.48 2.56
CA ASN A 181 -8.42 15.11 3.64
C ASN A 181 -8.64 16.60 3.44
N ASN A 182 -9.61 17.13 4.20
CA ASN A 182 -9.97 18.55 4.19
C ASN A 182 -8.84 19.48 4.65
N ASP A 183 -7.95 19.04 5.54
CA ASP A 183 -6.83 19.86 6.01
C ASP A 183 -5.86 20.16 4.88
N SER A 184 -5.56 19.16 4.04
CA SER A 184 -4.74 19.36 2.84
C SER A 184 -5.41 20.32 1.86
N LYS A 185 -6.74 20.23 1.67
CA LYS A 185 -7.51 21.15 0.82
C LYS A 185 -7.43 22.58 1.35
N LYS A 186 -7.65 22.78 2.66
CA LYS A 186 -7.55 24.11 3.29
C LYS A 186 -6.16 24.71 3.13
N LEU A 187 -5.11 23.91 3.36
CA LEU A 187 -3.72 24.37 3.20
C LEU A 187 -3.42 24.81 1.76
N LEU A 188 -3.90 24.09 0.76
CA LEU A 188 -3.72 24.46 -0.64
C LEU A 188 -4.54 25.70 -1.02
N ALA A 189 -5.74 25.85 -0.48
CA ALA A 189 -6.57 27.04 -0.68
C ALA A 189 -5.89 28.32 -0.12
N GLU A 190 -5.12 28.22 0.99
CA GLU A 190 -4.31 29.34 1.50
C GLU A 190 -3.19 29.78 0.53
N LEU A 191 -2.78 28.90 -0.39
CA LEU A 191 -1.84 29.20 -1.45
C LEU A 191 -2.50 29.62 -2.76
N GLY A 192 -3.84 29.70 -2.79
CA GLY A 192 -4.62 30.12 -3.98
C GLY A 192 -4.94 28.99 -4.95
N PHE A 193 -4.81 27.71 -4.55
CA PHE A 193 -5.23 26.57 -5.38
C PHE A 193 -6.69 26.23 -5.10
N ASP A 194 -7.54 26.33 -6.12
CA ASP A 194 -8.97 26.02 -6.11
C ASP A 194 -9.31 24.67 -6.80
N ASN A 195 -8.40 24.17 -7.64
CA ASN A 195 -8.50 22.90 -8.32
C ASN A 195 -8.23 21.67 -7.41
N VAL A 196 -8.66 21.74 -6.15
CA VAL A 196 -8.39 20.72 -5.13
C VAL A 196 -9.66 19.97 -4.75
N VAL A 197 -9.67 18.65 -4.95
CA VAL A 197 -10.76 17.74 -4.63
C VAL A 197 -10.37 16.81 -3.49
N VAL A 198 -11.20 16.71 -2.46
CA VAL A 198 -11.02 15.70 -1.41
C VAL A 198 -11.59 14.39 -1.91
N ALA A 199 -10.73 13.48 -2.33
CA ALA A 199 -11.12 12.17 -2.81
C ALA A 199 -10.97 11.08 -1.74
N GLY A 200 -10.02 11.21 -0.82
CA GLY A 200 -9.68 10.17 0.15
C GLY A 200 -8.44 9.37 -0.25
N ASP A 201 -8.28 8.20 0.36
CA ASP A 201 -7.17 7.29 0.10
C ASP A 201 -7.68 6.04 -0.63
N THR A 202 -7.19 5.82 -1.83
CA THR A 202 -7.57 4.69 -2.69
C THR A 202 -7.26 3.31 -2.09
N ARG A 203 -6.43 3.24 -1.02
CA ARG A 203 -6.19 1.98 -0.30
C ARG A 203 -7.46 1.42 0.33
N PHE A 204 -8.41 2.27 0.75
CA PHE A 204 -9.70 1.81 1.27
C PHE A 204 -10.53 1.09 0.21
N ASP A 205 -10.53 1.60 -1.03
CA ASP A 205 -11.20 0.94 -2.15
C ASP A 205 -10.53 -0.41 -2.43
N ARG A 206 -9.19 -0.44 -2.39
CA ARG A 206 -8.43 -1.67 -2.64
C ARG A 206 -8.74 -2.78 -1.66
N VAL A 207 -8.75 -2.50 -0.35
CA VAL A 207 -9.05 -3.53 0.65
C VAL A 207 -10.51 -3.97 0.59
N ALA A 208 -11.43 -3.06 0.23
CA ALA A 208 -12.83 -3.40 0.00
C ALA A 208 -13.01 -4.32 -1.21
N GLU A 209 -12.33 -4.05 -2.32
CA GLU A 209 -12.33 -4.93 -3.50
C GLU A 209 -11.77 -6.32 -3.19
N ILE A 210 -10.64 -6.39 -2.46
CA ILE A 210 -10.05 -7.66 -2.02
C ILE A 210 -11.03 -8.42 -1.13
N ALA A 211 -11.68 -7.74 -0.18
CA ALA A 211 -12.63 -8.37 0.71
C ALA A 211 -13.87 -8.88 -0.05
N ALA A 212 -14.38 -8.10 -1.02
CA ALA A 212 -15.52 -8.51 -1.86
C ALA A 212 -15.18 -9.67 -2.80
N ALA A 213 -13.92 -9.75 -3.27
CA ALA A 213 -13.41 -10.82 -4.13
C ALA A 213 -12.76 -11.97 -3.36
N ALA A 214 -12.82 -11.96 -2.01
CA ALA A 214 -12.18 -12.97 -1.18
C ALA A 214 -12.70 -14.35 -1.54
N LYS A 215 -11.77 -15.21 -1.98
CA LYS A 215 -12.10 -16.60 -2.32
C LYS A 215 -12.16 -17.45 -1.07
N LYS A 216 -13.03 -18.43 -1.10
CA LYS A 216 -13.07 -19.47 -0.08
C LYS A 216 -11.72 -20.22 -0.06
N ILE A 217 -11.13 -20.35 1.15
CA ILE A 217 -9.89 -21.09 1.38
C ILE A 217 -10.25 -22.31 2.24
N ASP A 218 -10.59 -23.41 1.58
CA ASP A 218 -11.09 -24.62 2.24
C ASP A 218 -10.18 -25.13 3.36
N LEU A 219 -8.87 -24.97 3.20
CA LEU A 219 -7.89 -25.37 4.20
C LEU A 219 -8.04 -24.54 5.49
N ILE A 220 -8.24 -23.23 5.38
CA ILE A 220 -8.42 -22.34 6.55
C ILE A 220 -9.78 -22.64 7.21
N GLU A 221 -10.83 -22.86 6.43
CA GLU A 221 -12.14 -23.20 6.96
C GLU A 221 -12.10 -24.52 7.74
N ARG A 222 -11.47 -25.54 7.19
CA ARG A 222 -11.25 -26.83 7.86
C ARG A 222 -10.40 -26.68 9.12
N PHE A 223 -9.32 -25.89 9.03
CA PHE A 223 -8.48 -25.60 10.21
C PHE A 223 -9.30 -24.90 11.30
N LYS A 224 -10.10 -23.90 10.96
CA LYS A 224 -10.96 -23.18 11.92
C LYS A 224 -11.95 -24.12 12.60
N GLY A 225 -12.63 -24.99 11.83
CA GLY A 225 -13.48 -26.07 12.36
C GLY A 225 -14.58 -25.61 13.32
N GLY A 226 -15.14 -24.41 13.11
CA GLY A 226 -16.19 -23.83 13.96
C GLY A 226 -15.69 -23.18 15.26
N THR A 227 -14.37 -23.17 15.51
CA THR A 227 -13.77 -22.43 16.66
C THR A 227 -13.53 -20.98 16.30
N ARG A 228 -13.28 -20.14 17.32
CA ARG A 228 -12.84 -18.74 17.08
C ARG A 228 -11.38 -18.69 16.67
N LEU A 229 -11.03 -17.71 15.83
CA LEU A 229 -9.73 -17.60 15.18
C LEU A 229 -9.14 -16.19 15.33
N LEU A 230 -7.88 -16.10 15.75
CA LEU A 230 -7.07 -14.89 15.64
C LEU A 230 -6.09 -15.04 14.48
N ILE A 231 -5.99 -14.00 13.63
CA ILE A 231 -4.99 -13.95 12.56
C ILE A 231 -3.98 -12.84 12.85
N ALA A 232 -2.70 -13.25 12.94
CA ALA A 232 -1.57 -12.36 13.09
C ALA A 232 -0.83 -12.25 11.75
N GLY A 233 -0.92 -11.09 11.10
CA GLY A 233 -0.34 -10.84 9.79
C GLY A 233 0.96 -10.05 9.83
N SER A 234 1.90 -10.40 8.97
CA SER A 234 3.19 -9.73 8.78
C SER A 234 4.00 -9.60 10.07
N THR A 235 4.06 -10.69 10.84
CA THR A 235 4.73 -10.72 12.15
C THR A 235 6.25 -10.72 12.00
N TRP A 236 6.92 -10.22 13.06
CA TRP A 236 8.36 -10.28 13.24
C TRP A 236 8.68 -10.97 14.58
N GLY A 237 9.96 -11.27 14.84
CA GLY A 237 10.38 -11.99 16.04
C GLY A 237 9.77 -11.46 17.34
N PRO A 238 9.85 -10.16 17.66
CA PRO A 238 9.23 -9.59 18.85
C PRO A 238 7.70 -9.75 18.93
N ASP A 239 7.00 -9.73 17.80
CA ASP A 239 5.56 -10.00 17.75
C ASP A 239 5.29 -11.47 18.10
N GLU A 240 6.08 -12.38 17.52
CA GLU A 240 5.94 -13.83 17.68
C GLU A 240 6.20 -14.28 19.12
N ASP A 241 7.13 -13.62 19.84
CA ASP A 241 7.39 -13.86 21.27
C ASP A 241 6.13 -13.65 22.12
N LEU A 242 5.34 -12.63 21.83
CA LEU A 242 4.09 -12.34 22.52
C LEU A 242 2.97 -13.29 22.09
N LEU A 243 2.91 -13.58 20.78
CA LEU A 243 1.87 -14.43 20.20
C LEU A 243 1.99 -15.88 20.66
N ILE A 244 3.19 -16.45 20.75
CA ILE A 244 3.40 -17.82 21.28
C ILE A 244 2.83 -17.95 22.70
N ARG A 245 3.06 -16.97 23.56
CA ARG A 245 2.50 -16.94 24.91
C ARG A 245 0.96 -16.88 24.87
N LEU A 246 0.40 -15.99 24.02
CA LEU A 246 -1.04 -15.85 23.87
C LEU A 246 -1.69 -17.15 23.36
N ILE A 247 -1.07 -17.81 22.39
CA ILE A 247 -1.52 -19.09 21.85
C ILE A 247 -1.58 -20.13 22.97
N ASN A 248 -0.48 -20.29 23.70
CA ASN A 248 -0.37 -21.32 24.74
C ASN A 248 -1.33 -21.07 25.93
N ASP A 249 -1.62 -19.79 26.25
CA ASP A 249 -2.57 -19.43 27.31
C ASP A 249 -4.05 -19.58 26.89
N ASN A 250 -4.34 -19.80 25.61
CA ASN A 250 -5.70 -19.83 25.07
C ASN A 250 -5.99 -21.10 24.23
N PRO A 251 -5.98 -22.31 24.83
CA PRO A 251 -6.09 -23.58 24.09
C PRO A 251 -7.43 -23.78 23.35
N SER A 252 -8.48 -23.03 23.68
CA SER A 252 -9.78 -23.08 23.02
C SER A 252 -9.89 -22.20 21.77
N VAL A 253 -8.86 -21.40 21.47
CA VAL A 253 -8.81 -20.49 20.32
C VAL A 253 -7.78 -20.99 19.32
N LYS A 254 -8.09 -20.90 18.04
CA LYS A 254 -7.16 -21.19 16.96
C LYS A 254 -6.45 -19.89 16.48
N PHE A 255 -5.25 -20.10 15.97
CA PHE A 255 -4.40 -18.99 15.54
C PHE A 255 -3.84 -19.26 14.14
N ILE A 256 -3.77 -18.20 13.33
CA ILE A 256 -2.98 -18.18 12.12
C ILE A 256 -1.89 -17.12 12.31
N VAL A 257 -0.65 -17.50 12.10
CA VAL A 257 0.48 -16.56 12.11
C VAL A 257 1.10 -16.55 10.72
N ALA A 258 1.18 -15.36 10.11
CA ALA A 258 1.82 -15.12 8.82
C ALA A 258 3.09 -14.27 9.02
N PRO A 259 4.29 -14.87 9.08
CA PRO A 259 5.54 -14.13 9.18
C PRO A 259 5.75 -13.19 8.00
N HIS A 260 6.33 -12.00 8.24
CA HIS A 260 6.63 -11.05 7.16
C HIS A 260 7.70 -11.58 6.19
N GLU A 261 8.67 -12.31 6.74
CA GLU A 261 9.71 -13.00 5.98
C GLU A 261 9.61 -14.50 6.22
N MET A 262 9.79 -15.29 5.16
CA MET A 262 9.75 -16.75 5.21
C MET A 262 11.10 -17.29 5.70
N ASP A 263 11.41 -16.99 6.98
CA ASP A 263 12.61 -17.49 7.67
C ASP A 263 12.32 -18.84 8.30
N GLU A 264 13.03 -19.87 7.85
CA GLU A 264 12.83 -21.24 8.33
C GLU A 264 13.09 -21.39 9.85
N SER A 265 14.04 -20.65 10.41
CA SER A 265 14.34 -20.73 11.84
C SER A 265 13.19 -20.21 12.69
N ARG A 266 12.55 -19.11 12.25
CA ARG A 266 11.39 -18.51 12.93
C ARG A 266 10.14 -19.38 12.77
N ILE A 267 9.91 -19.92 11.55
CA ILE A 267 8.79 -20.85 11.32
C ILE A 267 8.93 -22.09 12.20
N ASN A 268 10.12 -22.70 12.24
CA ASN A 268 10.38 -23.87 13.08
C ASN A 268 10.22 -23.57 14.57
N ARG A 269 10.58 -22.37 15.01
CA ARG A 269 10.34 -21.92 16.37
C ARG A 269 8.85 -21.84 16.71
N LEU A 270 8.03 -21.21 15.85
CA LEU A 270 6.57 -21.15 16.01
C LEU A 270 5.97 -22.56 16.15
N LEU A 271 6.42 -23.50 15.31
CA LEU A 271 5.96 -24.88 15.33
C LEU A 271 6.37 -25.62 16.63
N ALA A 272 7.59 -25.40 17.13
CA ALA A 272 8.14 -26.09 18.28
C ALA A 272 7.61 -25.56 19.62
N GLU A 273 7.41 -24.25 19.73
CA GLU A 273 7.02 -23.60 21.00
C GLU A 273 5.50 -23.52 21.20
N THR A 274 4.69 -23.91 20.21
CA THR A 274 3.22 -24.00 20.33
C THR A 274 2.80 -25.32 20.98
N LEU A 275 2.32 -25.28 22.22
CA LEU A 275 1.95 -26.47 23.00
C LEU A 275 0.71 -27.20 22.44
N GLY A 276 -0.26 -26.46 21.91
CA GLY A 276 -1.50 -26.99 21.32
C GLY A 276 -1.33 -27.53 19.89
N GLY A 277 -0.09 -27.84 19.48
CA GLY A 277 0.24 -28.36 18.15
C GLY A 277 0.13 -27.32 17.03
N ALA A 278 1.05 -27.38 16.08
CA ALA A 278 1.13 -26.46 14.96
C ALA A 278 1.36 -27.20 13.63
N VAL A 279 0.99 -26.55 12.54
CA VAL A 279 1.21 -27.05 11.16
C VAL A 279 1.58 -25.88 10.24
N ARG A 280 2.29 -26.20 9.14
CA ARG A 280 2.60 -25.23 8.06
C ARG A 280 1.54 -25.34 6.98
N TYR A 281 1.09 -24.19 6.47
CA TYR A 281 0.09 -24.14 5.41
C TYR A 281 0.55 -24.87 4.14
N THR A 282 1.79 -24.66 3.69
CA THR A 282 2.34 -25.28 2.47
C THR A 282 2.52 -26.78 2.57
N GLN A 283 2.52 -27.36 3.78
CA GLN A 283 2.63 -28.80 4.02
C GLN A 283 1.26 -29.49 4.20
N CYS A 284 0.17 -28.71 4.23
CA CYS A 284 -1.17 -29.26 4.36
C CYS A 284 -1.74 -29.69 3.01
N THR A 285 -2.46 -30.81 3.04
CA THR A 285 -3.21 -31.38 1.90
C THR A 285 -4.71 -31.46 2.21
N ALA A 286 -5.50 -31.95 1.26
CA ALA A 286 -6.91 -32.19 1.47
C ALA A 286 -7.18 -33.23 2.60
N GLU A 287 -6.25 -34.13 2.84
CA GLU A 287 -6.34 -35.20 3.85
C GLU A 287 -5.79 -34.80 5.22
N THR A 288 -5.16 -33.62 5.35
CA THR A 288 -4.57 -33.17 6.62
C THR A 288 -5.65 -33.06 7.71
N SER A 289 -5.47 -33.80 8.83
CA SER A 289 -6.27 -33.60 10.05
C SER A 289 -5.74 -32.40 10.83
N PHE A 290 -6.66 -31.60 11.33
CA PHE A 290 -6.38 -30.47 12.24
C PHE A 290 -6.76 -30.76 13.68
N ASP A 291 -7.03 -32.02 14.02
CA ASP A 291 -7.28 -32.44 15.40
C ASP A 291 -6.03 -32.17 16.26
N GLY A 292 -6.23 -31.54 17.40
CA GLY A 292 -5.12 -31.15 18.28
C GLY A 292 -4.15 -30.13 17.65
N LYS A 293 -4.57 -29.39 16.59
CA LYS A 293 -3.77 -28.32 15.98
C LYS A 293 -4.36 -26.96 16.30
N GLN A 294 -3.61 -26.17 17.06
CA GLN A 294 -4.02 -24.83 17.49
C GLN A 294 -3.46 -23.72 16.60
N LEU A 295 -2.27 -23.91 16.02
CA LEU A 295 -1.61 -22.93 15.18
C LEU A 295 -1.47 -23.41 13.74
N LEU A 296 -1.82 -22.56 12.79
CA LEU A 296 -1.47 -22.69 11.38
C LEU A 296 -0.48 -21.57 11.01
N VAL A 297 0.74 -21.93 10.65
CA VAL A 297 1.73 -20.97 10.14
C VAL A 297 1.50 -20.78 8.66
N LEU A 298 1.15 -19.56 8.26
CA LEU A 298 0.88 -19.19 6.88
C LEU A 298 2.20 -18.82 6.19
N ASP A 299 2.88 -19.82 5.68
CA ASP A 299 4.20 -19.73 5.06
C ASP A 299 4.13 -19.58 3.52
N THR A 300 3.17 -18.77 3.06
CA THR A 300 2.99 -18.42 1.65
C THR A 300 2.52 -16.98 1.50
N VAL A 301 2.71 -16.41 0.32
CA VAL A 301 2.27 -15.04 0.01
C VAL A 301 0.96 -15.04 -0.78
N GLY A 302 0.20 -13.93 -0.65
CA GLY A 302 -0.96 -13.66 -1.51
C GLY A 302 -2.31 -14.13 -0.97
N ILE A 303 -2.37 -14.86 0.16
CA ILE A 303 -3.63 -15.34 0.73
C ILE A 303 -4.00 -14.67 2.07
N LEU A 304 -3.07 -13.99 2.73
CA LEU A 304 -3.29 -13.38 4.04
C LEU A 304 -4.49 -12.42 4.04
N SER A 305 -4.59 -11.54 3.04
CA SER A 305 -5.69 -10.56 2.95
C SER A 305 -7.06 -11.24 2.89
N SER A 306 -7.19 -12.39 2.19
CA SER A 306 -8.43 -13.17 2.17
C SER A 306 -8.64 -13.99 3.45
N ALA A 307 -7.55 -14.39 4.09
CA ALA A 307 -7.59 -15.16 5.33
C ALA A 307 -8.25 -14.39 6.49
N TYR A 308 -8.06 -13.07 6.54
CA TYR A 308 -8.70 -12.24 7.58
C TYR A 308 -10.23 -12.39 7.63
N GLY A 309 -10.89 -12.74 6.53
CA GLY A 309 -12.33 -13.00 6.49
C GLY A 309 -12.80 -14.19 7.35
N TYR A 310 -11.88 -15.02 7.85
CA TYR A 310 -12.21 -16.16 8.73
C TYR A 310 -12.05 -15.83 10.22
N ALA A 311 -11.42 -14.70 10.56
CA ALA A 311 -11.05 -14.39 11.94
C ALA A 311 -12.09 -13.55 12.66
N GLU A 312 -12.03 -13.58 13.98
CA GLU A 312 -12.71 -12.67 14.90
C GLU A 312 -11.79 -11.56 15.39
N TRP A 313 -10.46 -11.79 15.40
CA TRP A 313 -9.46 -10.82 15.87
C TRP A 313 -8.28 -10.75 14.91
N GLY A 314 -7.71 -9.57 14.78
CA GLY A 314 -6.51 -9.29 14.00
C GLY A 314 -5.33 -8.85 14.87
N TYR A 315 -4.16 -9.31 14.54
CA TYR A 315 -2.91 -8.73 15.04
C TYR A 315 -2.05 -8.30 13.84
N ILE A 316 -1.51 -7.09 13.88
CA ILE A 316 -0.68 -6.55 12.80
C ILE A 316 0.77 -6.38 13.29
N GLY A 317 1.66 -7.15 12.69
CA GLY A 317 3.08 -7.16 13.06
C GLY A 317 3.86 -5.93 12.60
N GLY A 318 5.11 -5.86 13.03
CA GLY A 318 6.07 -4.83 12.68
C GLY A 318 6.12 -3.65 13.64
N GLY A 319 5.14 -3.52 14.54
CA GLY A 319 5.03 -2.38 15.45
C GLY A 319 6.11 -2.29 16.52
N PHE A 320 6.84 -3.36 16.78
CA PHE A 320 8.02 -3.33 17.66
C PHE A 320 9.32 -2.97 16.92
N GLY A 321 9.25 -2.84 15.57
CA GLY A 321 10.37 -2.45 14.72
C GLY A 321 10.18 -1.05 14.12
N VAL A 322 10.30 -0.96 12.81
CA VAL A 322 10.24 0.33 12.07
C VAL A 322 8.82 0.90 11.92
N GLY A 323 7.79 0.10 12.19
CA GLY A 323 6.38 0.47 12.13
C GLY A 323 5.49 -0.68 11.69
N ILE A 324 4.20 -0.56 11.99
CA ILE A 324 3.18 -1.56 11.67
C ILE A 324 2.99 -1.72 10.16
N HIS A 325 2.50 -2.89 9.79
CA HIS A 325 2.04 -3.17 8.43
C HIS A 325 0.60 -2.66 8.19
N ASN A 326 -0.04 -3.09 7.10
CA ASN A 326 -1.35 -2.59 6.67
C ASN A 326 -2.47 -3.04 7.62
N THR A 327 -3.04 -2.11 8.38
CA THR A 327 -4.18 -2.38 9.27
C THR A 327 -5.52 -2.45 8.55
N LEU A 328 -5.62 -1.85 7.35
CA LEU A 328 -6.88 -1.78 6.59
C LEU A 328 -7.35 -3.16 6.11
N GLU A 329 -6.42 -4.08 5.83
CA GLU A 329 -6.76 -5.43 5.40
C GLU A 329 -7.57 -6.20 6.46
N ALA A 330 -7.20 -6.07 7.73
CA ALA A 330 -7.95 -6.68 8.83
C ALA A 330 -9.22 -5.88 9.15
N ALA A 331 -9.12 -4.54 9.20
CA ALA A 331 -10.23 -3.67 9.55
C ALA A 331 -11.42 -3.75 8.57
N THR A 332 -11.16 -4.02 7.27
CA THR A 332 -12.22 -4.13 6.26
C THR A 332 -13.14 -5.34 6.48
N PHE A 333 -12.64 -6.39 7.16
CA PHE A 333 -13.45 -7.53 7.61
C PHE A 333 -14.12 -7.28 8.96
N GLY A 334 -13.91 -6.12 9.57
CA GLY A 334 -14.48 -5.78 10.87
C GLY A 334 -13.71 -6.42 12.03
N LEU A 335 -12.41 -6.65 11.90
CA LEU A 335 -11.65 -7.23 13.01
C LEU A 335 -11.20 -6.13 13.98
N PRO A 336 -11.42 -6.26 15.29
CA PRO A 336 -10.66 -5.52 16.29
C PRO A 336 -9.19 -5.90 16.19
N ILE A 337 -8.29 -4.92 16.30
CA ILE A 337 -6.89 -5.08 15.94
C ILE A 337 -5.98 -4.73 17.12
N ALA A 338 -4.94 -5.55 17.36
CA ALA A 338 -3.80 -5.16 18.18
C ALA A 338 -2.52 -5.05 17.33
N PHE A 339 -1.60 -4.22 17.77
CA PHE A 339 -0.29 -4.04 17.15
C PHE A 339 0.71 -3.41 18.13
N GLY A 340 2.02 -3.52 17.83
CA GLY A 340 3.07 -2.90 18.64
C GLY A 340 3.09 -1.36 18.58
N PRO A 341 3.94 -0.69 19.39
CA PRO A 341 3.84 0.74 19.71
C PRO A 341 4.18 1.71 18.55
N ASN A 342 4.88 1.27 17.52
CA ASN A 342 5.35 2.16 16.44
C ASN A 342 4.30 2.34 15.32
N TYR A 343 3.15 2.93 15.63
CA TYR A 343 2.02 3.12 14.71
C TYR A 343 1.71 4.57 14.37
N GLU A 344 2.26 5.57 15.06
CA GLU A 344 1.92 6.99 14.95
C GLU A 344 2.03 7.59 13.54
N LYS A 345 2.83 6.99 12.67
CA LYS A 345 2.99 7.43 11.28
C LYS A 345 1.77 7.10 10.41
N PHE A 346 0.93 6.16 10.84
CA PHE A 346 -0.20 5.62 10.10
C PHE A 346 -1.50 6.24 10.59
N LYS A 347 -2.11 7.09 9.75
CA LYS A 347 -3.34 7.81 10.12
C LYS A 347 -4.47 6.83 10.45
N GLU A 348 -4.66 5.83 9.63
CA GLU A 348 -5.69 4.79 9.79
C GLU A 348 -5.57 4.05 11.12
N ALA A 349 -4.37 3.76 11.56
CA ALA A 349 -4.16 3.11 12.86
C ALA A 349 -4.52 4.03 14.03
N ARG A 350 -4.11 5.32 13.96
CA ARG A 350 -4.48 6.31 14.98
C ARG A 350 -6.00 6.52 15.07
N ASP A 351 -6.64 6.60 13.91
CA ASP A 351 -8.09 6.77 13.84
C ASP A 351 -8.80 5.56 14.49
N LEU A 352 -8.38 4.34 14.14
CA LEU A 352 -8.94 3.11 14.73
C LEU A 352 -8.70 3.00 16.24
N VAL A 353 -7.53 3.46 16.73
CA VAL A 353 -7.26 3.56 18.18
C VAL A 353 -8.21 4.55 18.85
N THR A 354 -8.36 5.74 18.27
CA THR A 354 -9.25 6.78 18.81
C THR A 354 -10.70 6.32 18.84
N LEU A 355 -11.12 5.53 17.85
CA LEU A 355 -12.47 4.99 17.75
C LEU A 355 -12.71 3.74 18.64
N GLY A 356 -11.65 3.14 19.18
CA GLY A 356 -11.74 1.96 20.05
C GLY A 356 -11.78 0.61 19.31
N ALA A 357 -11.47 0.58 18.01
CA ALA A 357 -11.36 -0.65 17.22
C ALA A 357 -9.93 -1.20 17.12
N ALA A 358 -8.92 -0.45 17.56
CA ALA A 358 -7.56 -0.91 17.61
C ALA A 358 -6.87 -0.54 18.93
N THR A 359 -5.87 -1.34 19.33
CA THR A 359 -5.13 -1.13 20.57
C THR A 359 -3.64 -1.32 20.34
N PRO A 360 -2.80 -0.29 20.60
CA PRO A 360 -1.36 -0.46 20.64
C PRO A 360 -0.96 -1.21 21.90
N ILE A 361 0.00 -2.10 21.79
CA ILE A 361 0.49 -2.89 22.92
C ILE A 361 2.01 -2.80 23.03
N HIS A 362 2.53 -2.84 24.26
CA HIS A 362 3.97 -2.78 24.55
C HIS A 362 4.49 -4.08 25.22
N SER A 363 3.58 -4.92 25.73
CA SER A 363 3.92 -6.12 26.47
C SER A 363 2.89 -7.23 26.27
N TYR A 364 3.25 -8.43 26.74
CA TYR A 364 2.31 -9.55 26.80
C TYR A 364 1.09 -9.25 27.67
N GLU A 365 1.29 -8.59 28.81
CA GLU A 365 0.19 -8.28 29.72
C GLU A 365 -0.83 -7.32 29.07
N GLU A 366 -0.35 -6.36 28.29
CA GLU A 366 -1.24 -5.48 27.51
C GLU A 366 -1.95 -6.24 26.39
N LEU A 367 -1.27 -7.14 25.68
CA LEU A 367 -1.88 -8.02 24.67
C LEU A 367 -2.98 -8.89 25.29
N LYS A 368 -2.72 -9.47 26.45
CA LYS A 368 -3.71 -10.27 27.22
C LYS A 368 -4.89 -9.42 27.69
N THR A 369 -4.62 -8.21 28.17
CA THR A 369 -5.65 -7.25 28.60
C THR A 369 -6.56 -6.84 27.46
N TRP A 370 -6.02 -6.68 26.24
CA TRP A 370 -6.81 -6.42 25.04
C TRP A 370 -7.64 -7.64 24.62
N PHE A 371 -7.01 -8.82 24.61
CA PHE A 371 -7.62 -10.03 24.05
C PHE A 371 -8.70 -10.64 24.91
N THR A 372 -8.48 -10.72 26.24
CA THR A 372 -9.36 -11.45 27.16
C THR A 372 -10.80 -10.91 27.16
N PRO A 373 -11.06 -9.59 27.28
CA PRO A 373 -12.42 -9.07 27.22
C PRO A 373 -13.10 -9.33 25.88
N LEU A 374 -12.36 -9.17 24.77
CA LEU A 374 -12.90 -9.40 23.42
C LEU A 374 -13.20 -10.89 23.15
N ARG A 375 -12.48 -11.80 23.81
CA ARG A 375 -12.77 -13.24 23.77
C ARG A 375 -14.02 -13.60 24.58
N ASP A 376 -14.20 -13.02 25.74
CA ASP A 376 -15.20 -13.45 26.72
C ASP A 376 -16.52 -12.67 26.59
N ASP A 377 -16.52 -11.48 26.03
CA ASP A 377 -17.70 -10.63 25.81
C ASP A 377 -18.01 -10.47 24.32
N GLU A 378 -19.03 -11.18 23.84
CA GLU A 378 -19.49 -11.15 22.45
C GLU A 378 -20.02 -9.74 22.05
N HIS A 379 -20.65 -9.02 22.98
CA HIS A 379 -21.19 -7.68 22.70
C HIS A 379 -20.06 -6.68 22.46
N LEU A 380 -19.00 -6.73 23.28
CA LEU A 380 -17.82 -5.90 23.10
C LEU A 380 -17.12 -6.22 21.78
N LEU A 381 -16.96 -7.50 21.45
CA LEU A 381 -16.39 -7.95 20.18
C LEU A 381 -17.17 -7.37 18.99
N GLN A 382 -18.48 -7.52 18.99
CA GLN A 382 -19.35 -7.01 17.90
C GLN A 382 -19.31 -5.49 17.79
N GLN A 383 -19.23 -4.76 18.93
CA GLN A 383 -19.07 -3.32 18.93
C GLN A 383 -17.79 -2.89 18.25
N CYS A 384 -16.64 -3.44 18.66
CA CYS A 384 -15.35 -3.13 18.06
C CYS A 384 -15.30 -3.52 16.57
N SER A 385 -15.89 -4.67 16.22
CA SER A 385 -15.99 -5.15 14.83
C SER A 385 -16.78 -4.19 13.96
N ARG A 386 -17.90 -3.70 14.44
CA ARG A 386 -18.73 -2.71 13.74
C ARG A 386 -17.95 -1.42 13.50
N ILE A 387 -17.26 -0.91 14.53
CA ILE A 387 -16.45 0.32 14.43
C ILE A 387 -15.38 0.17 13.34
N ALA A 388 -14.64 -0.96 13.34
CA ALA A 388 -13.60 -1.22 12.34
C ALA A 388 -14.17 -1.24 10.91
N LYS A 389 -15.30 -1.93 10.72
CA LYS A 389 -15.97 -2.04 9.43
C LYS A 389 -16.56 -0.71 8.96
N ASP A 390 -17.24 0.02 9.84
CA ASP A 390 -17.85 1.31 9.51
C ASP A 390 -16.77 2.34 9.13
N TYR A 391 -15.64 2.34 9.86
CA TYR A 391 -14.50 3.19 9.53
C TYR A 391 -13.98 2.92 8.10
N THR A 392 -13.75 1.67 7.74
CA THR A 392 -13.26 1.35 6.39
C THR A 392 -14.29 1.65 5.31
N THR A 393 -15.57 1.38 5.56
CA THR A 393 -16.67 1.64 4.61
C THR A 393 -16.86 3.13 4.36
N ALA A 394 -16.81 3.95 5.40
CA ALA A 394 -16.97 5.41 5.30
C ALA A 394 -15.85 6.12 4.52
N HIS A 395 -14.71 5.47 4.35
CA HIS A 395 -13.55 6.04 3.65
C HIS A 395 -13.38 5.51 2.21
N GLN A 396 -14.29 4.67 1.71
CA GLN A 396 -14.30 4.18 0.33
C GLN A 396 -14.80 5.24 -0.66
N GLY A 397 -14.55 5.02 -1.93
CA GLY A 397 -15.05 5.85 -3.03
C GLY A 397 -14.01 6.77 -3.67
N ALA A 398 -12.78 6.82 -3.15
CA ALA A 398 -11.72 7.67 -3.67
C ALA A 398 -11.43 7.41 -5.16
N THR A 399 -11.37 6.15 -5.56
CA THR A 399 -11.14 5.73 -6.96
C THR A 399 -12.23 6.25 -7.89
N ASN A 400 -13.50 6.16 -7.48
CA ASN A 400 -14.63 6.64 -8.27
C ASN A 400 -14.59 8.17 -8.44
N ILE A 401 -14.31 8.91 -7.36
CA ILE A 401 -14.20 10.38 -7.40
C ILE A 401 -13.10 10.79 -8.40
N VAL A 402 -11.95 10.14 -8.36
CA VAL A 402 -10.85 10.42 -9.29
C VAL A 402 -11.28 10.14 -10.74
N LEU A 403 -11.80 8.94 -11.03
CA LEU A 403 -12.15 8.56 -12.40
C LEU A 403 -13.30 9.39 -12.98
N HIS A 404 -14.33 9.71 -12.19
CA HIS A 404 -15.40 10.61 -12.63
C HIS A 404 -14.87 12.01 -12.97
N THR A 405 -13.86 12.50 -12.28
CA THR A 405 -13.27 13.81 -12.59
C THR A 405 -12.40 13.75 -13.84
N VAL A 406 -11.66 12.64 -14.02
CA VAL A 406 -10.72 12.46 -15.14
C VAL A 406 -11.47 12.17 -16.47
N PHE A 407 -12.51 11.35 -16.43
CA PHE A 407 -13.21 10.86 -17.64
C PHE A 407 -14.63 11.39 -17.81
N GLY A 408 -15.20 12.06 -16.81
CA GLY A 408 -16.62 12.37 -16.71
C GLY A 408 -17.39 11.27 -15.97
N LYS A 409 -18.66 11.55 -15.65
CA LYS A 409 -19.53 10.49 -15.12
C LYS A 409 -19.80 9.48 -16.22
N PRO A 410 -19.79 8.16 -15.93
CA PRO A 410 -20.32 7.19 -16.90
C PRO A 410 -21.78 7.54 -17.19
N GLU A 411 -22.16 7.47 -18.46
CA GLU A 411 -23.53 7.66 -18.94
C GLU A 411 -24.46 6.56 -18.39
#